data_803a84124f19c8f8ceaed17b45c83dbe
#
_entry.id   803a84124f19c8f8ceaed17b45c83dbe
#
_cell.length_a   1.000
_cell.length_b   1.000
_cell.length_c   1.000
_cell.angle_alpha   90.00
_cell.angle_beta   90.00
_cell.angle_gamma   90.00
#
_symmetry.space_group_name_H-M   'P 1'
#
loop_
_entity.id
_entity.type
_entity.pdbx_description
1 polymer ?
#
loop_
_entity_poly.entity_id
_entity_poly.type
_entity_poly.pdbx_seq_one_letter_code
_entity_poly.pdbx_strand_id
1 'polypeptide(L)'
;MDLNGVERIDFNSFGGADTITVNDLTGTGVTDINLDLGATGAGGDGQPDNVIVNGTNGDDAIVVAGDATGVSVLGLATQVHITGAEAANDRLTVKAGDGDDAIDASGRSAGAIQFTADGGDGDDLLVGSAANDTLIGGAGNDVLQGNGGVDLLNGGPGENVIIP
;
A
#
# COMPACT_ATOMS: atom_id res chain seq x y z
N MET A 1 -19.56 -13.98 1.96
CA MET A 1 -20.11 -13.28 0.79
C MET A 1 -19.59 -14.01 -0.42
N ASP A 2 -20.47 -14.39 -1.35
CA ASP A 2 -20.03 -14.96 -2.64
C ASP A 2 -19.82 -13.80 -3.60
N LEU A 3 -18.58 -13.62 -4.08
CA LEU A 3 -18.19 -12.54 -4.99
C LEU A 3 -18.15 -12.98 -6.46
N ASN A 4 -18.68 -14.16 -6.79
CA ASN A 4 -18.78 -14.62 -8.17
C ASN A 4 -19.67 -13.66 -8.99
N GLY A 5 -19.08 -13.04 -10.02
CA GLY A 5 -19.76 -12.08 -10.89
C GLY A 5 -19.82 -10.65 -10.30
N VAL A 6 -18.98 -10.35 -9.30
CA VAL A 6 -18.71 -8.98 -8.84
C VAL A 6 -17.32 -8.62 -9.31
N GLU A 7 -17.19 -7.66 -10.19
CA GLU A 7 -15.92 -7.18 -10.76
C GLU A 7 -15.38 -5.96 -10.00
N ARG A 8 -16.27 -5.23 -9.33
CA ARG A 8 -15.93 -3.98 -8.63
C ARG A 8 -16.60 -3.88 -7.27
N ILE A 9 -15.85 -3.38 -6.28
CA ILE A 9 -16.34 -3.04 -4.95
C ILE A 9 -16.09 -1.55 -4.71
N ASP A 10 -17.13 -0.80 -4.36
CA ASP A 10 -17.03 0.57 -3.89
C ASP A 10 -17.34 0.60 -2.39
N PHE A 11 -16.43 1.13 -1.60
CA PHE A 11 -16.53 1.25 -0.15
C PHE A 11 -16.31 2.69 0.29
N ASN A 12 -17.18 3.22 1.14
CA ASN A 12 -17.04 4.53 1.75
C ASN A 12 -16.98 4.37 3.27
N SER A 13 -15.95 4.91 3.91
CA SER A 13 -15.79 4.89 5.37
C SER A 13 -16.70 5.91 6.07
N PHE A 14 -17.05 7.01 5.40
CA PHE A 14 -17.92 8.09 5.87
C PHE A 14 -17.42 8.94 7.04
N GLY A 15 -16.53 8.47 7.83
CA GLY A 15 -15.93 9.20 8.93
C GLY A 15 -15.83 8.37 10.20
N GLY A 16 -14.80 8.66 10.98
CA GLY A 16 -14.33 7.89 12.11
C GLY A 16 -12.98 7.28 11.80
N ALA A 17 -12.32 6.71 12.78
CA ALA A 17 -11.05 6.02 12.59
C ALA A 17 -11.32 4.59 12.11
N ASP A 18 -11.09 4.32 10.83
CA ASP A 18 -11.38 3.04 10.20
C ASP A 18 -10.12 2.22 9.91
N THR A 19 -10.29 0.91 9.85
CA THR A 19 -9.26 0.00 9.33
C THR A 19 -9.86 -0.91 8.28
N ILE A 20 -9.36 -0.76 7.06
CA ILE A 20 -9.81 -1.50 5.88
C ILE A 20 -8.67 -2.43 5.46
N THR A 21 -8.96 -3.72 5.36
CA THR A 21 -7.98 -4.71 4.88
C THR A 21 -8.48 -5.34 3.59
N VAL A 22 -7.67 -5.21 2.55
CA VAL A 22 -7.85 -5.92 1.27
C VAL A 22 -6.88 -7.10 1.27
N ASN A 23 -7.43 -8.30 1.34
CA ASN A 23 -6.65 -9.53 1.24
C ASN A 23 -6.52 -9.96 -0.22
N ASP A 24 -5.69 -10.98 -0.48
CA ASP A 24 -5.61 -11.60 -1.80
C ASP A 24 -7.00 -12.04 -2.29
N LEU A 25 -7.38 -11.54 -3.45
CA LEU A 25 -8.63 -11.86 -4.14
C LEU A 25 -8.41 -12.69 -5.41
N THR A 26 -7.23 -13.31 -5.55
CA THR A 26 -6.90 -14.23 -6.64
C THR A 26 -7.96 -15.33 -6.74
N GLY A 27 -8.45 -15.57 -7.95
CA GLY A 27 -9.50 -16.56 -8.21
C GLY A 27 -10.93 -16.07 -7.94
N THR A 28 -11.11 -14.82 -7.49
CA THR A 28 -12.42 -14.14 -7.50
C THR A 28 -12.64 -13.42 -8.83
N GLY A 29 -13.82 -12.87 -9.06
CA GLY A 29 -14.08 -12.00 -10.22
C GLY A 29 -13.74 -10.53 -9.97
N VAL A 30 -13.30 -10.17 -8.76
CA VAL A 30 -13.07 -8.77 -8.38
C VAL A 30 -11.76 -8.26 -9.00
N THR A 31 -11.83 -7.22 -9.81
CA THR A 31 -10.68 -6.56 -10.45
C THR A 31 -10.40 -5.18 -9.91
N ASP A 32 -11.42 -4.54 -9.30
CA ASP A 32 -11.32 -3.16 -8.84
C ASP A 32 -11.95 -2.97 -7.46
N ILE A 33 -11.23 -2.33 -6.55
CA ILE A 33 -11.73 -1.86 -5.26
C ILE A 33 -11.49 -0.36 -5.17
N ASN A 34 -12.57 0.39 -4.93
CA ASN A 34 -12.50 1.82 -4.69
C ASN A 34 -12.83 2.11 -3.22
N LEU A 35 -11.90 2.71 -2.53
CA LEU A 35 -12.02 3.11 -1.12
C LEU A 35 -12.08 4.64 -1.05
N ASP A 36 -13.16 5.17 -0.53
CA ASP A 36 -13.29 6.59 -0.21
C ASP A 36 -13.20 6.76 1.32
N LEU A 37 -12.11 7.36 1.77
CA LEU A 37 -11.84 7.62 3.20
C LEU A 37 -12.41 8.97 3.65
N GLY A 38 -13.03 9.72 2.73
CA GLY A 38 -13.55 11.05 3.01
C GLY A 38 -14.90 11.05 3.72
N ALA A 39 -15.15 12.15 4.43
CA ALA A 39 -16.48 12.42 4.98
C ALA A 39 -17.53 12.63 3.87
N THR A 40 -18.81 12.50 4.21
CA THR A 40 -19.90 12.85 3.30
C THR A 40 -19.80 14.32 2.87
N GLY A 41 -19.46 14.57 1.59
CA GLY A 41 -19.47 15.92 1.02
C GLY A 41 -18.13 16.48 0.54
N ALA A 42 -17.14 15.63 0.27
CA ALA A 42 -15.81 15.91 -0.22
C ALA A 42 -14.82 16.49 0.83
N GLY A 43 -13.71 15.80 1.01
CA GLY A 43 -12.62 16.12 1.92
C GLY A 43 -12.44 15.03 2.98
N GLY A 44 -11.29 15.02 3.64
CA GLY A 44 -11.03 14.13 4.76
C GLY A 44 -11.96 14.43 5.94
N ASP A 45 -12.02 13.51 6.87
CA ASP A 45 -12.87 13.61 8.07
C ASP A 45 -12.09 14.03 9.33
N GLY A 46 -10.76 14.20 9.22
CA GLY A 46 -9.86 14.56 10.31
C GLY A 46 -9.53 13.42 11.28
N GLN A 47 -9.93 12.19 10.95
CA GLN A 47 -9.64 10.99 11.75
C GLN A 47 -8.62 10.09 11.05
N PRO A 48 -7.87 9.28 11.80
CA PRO A 48 -6.85 8.43 11.21
C PRO A 48 -7.45 7.14 10.65
N ASP A 49 -7.33 6.95 9.34
CA ASP A 49 -7.70 5.71 8.68
C ASP A 49 -6.48 4.87 8.29
N ASN A 50 -6.65 3.55 8.33
CA ASN A 50 -5.62 2.61 7.93
C ASN A 50 -6.14 1.72 6.80
N VAL A 51 -5.47 1.75 5.66
CA VAL A 51 -5.70 0.81 4.56
C VAL A 51 -4.53 -0.17 4.54
N ILE A 52 -4.83 -1.45 4.57
CA ILE A 52 -3.86 -2.53 4.47
C ILE A 52 -4.18 -3.32 3.21
N VAL A 53 -3.22 -3.43 2.31
CA VAL A 53 -3.32 -4.25 1.10
C VAL A 53 -2.31 -5.38 1.22
N ASN A 54 -2.81 -6.61 1.23
CA ASN A 54 -1.99 -7.80 1.28
C ASN A 54 -1.78 -8.38 -0.12
N GLY A 55 -0.55 -8.71 -0.45
CA GLY A 55 -0.16 -9.48 -1.61
C GLY A 55 -0.47 -10.97 -1.46
N THR A 56 0.29 -11.79 -2.15
CA THR A 56 0.14 -13.24 -2.18
C THR A 56 1.24 -13.95 -1.37
N ASN A 57 1.41 -15.25 -1.53
CA ASN A 57 2.55 -16.00 -1.01
C ASN A 57 3.52 -16.39 -2.14
N GLY A 58 3.57 -15.64 -3.20
CA GLY A 58 4.48 -15.84 -4.33
C GLY A 58 4.94 -14.50 -4.84
N ASP A 59 5.97 -14.49 -5.67
CA ASP A 59 6.63 -13.28 -6.16
C ASP A 59 5.64 -12.28 -6.76
N ASP A 60 5.46 -11.14 -6.08
CA ASP A 60 4.56 -10.08 -6.48
C ASP A 60 5.32 -8.85 -7.03
N ALA A 61 4.73 -8.15 -7.98
CA ALA A 61 5.24 -6.90 -8.52
C ALA A 61 4.20 -5.79 -8.31
N ILE A 62 4.32 -5.05 -7.22
CA ILE A 62 3.34 -4.08 -6.75
C ILE A 62 3.82 -2.67 -7.05
N VAL A 63 2.95 -1.85 -7.65
CA VAL A 63 3.22 -0.43 -7.90
C VAL A 63 2.24 0.43 -7.13
N VAL A 64 2.76 1.41 -6.39
CA VAL A 64 1.97 2.39 -5.66
C VAL A 64 2.20 3.77 -6.25
N ALA A 65 1.17 4.37 -6.82
CA ALA A 65 1.28 5.66 -7.49
C ALA A 65 0.09 6.56 -7.19
N GLY A 66 0.31 7.87 -7.27
CA GLY A 66 -0.74 8.86 -7.06
C GLY A 66 -0.28 10.09 -6.28
N ASP A 67 -1.26 10.89 -5.89
CA ASP A 67 -1.04 12.17 -5.22
C ASP A 67 -2.12 12.42 -4.14
N ALA A 68 -2.23 13.66 -3.67
CA ALA A 68 -3.22 14.06 -2.66
C ALA A 68 -4.68 13.91 -3.13
N THR A 69 -4.95 13.66 -4.40
CA THR A 69 -6.31 13.42 -4.92
C THR A 69 -6.69 11.96 -4.94
N GLY A 70 -5.71 11.06 -4.94
CA GLY A 70 -5.92 9.63 -4.85
C GLY A 70 -4.64 8.83 -5.09
N VAL A 71 -4.60 7.65 -4.49
CA VAL A 71 -3.50 6.69 -4.60
C VAL A 71 -4.03 5.36 -5.09
N SER A 72 -3.27 4.71 -5.96
CA SER A 72 -3.60 3.40 -6.50
C SER A 72 -2.52 2.38 -6.15
N VAL A 73 -2.95 1.18 -5.78
CA VAL A 73 -2.10 -0.01 -5.65
C VAL A 73 -2.42 -0.93 -6.80
N LEU A 74 -1.42 -1.22 -7.62
CA LEU A 74 -1.49 -1.95 -8.87
C LEU A 74 -0.54 -3.14 -8.86
N GLY A 75 -0.75 -4.11 -9.75
CA GLY A 75 0.13 -5.27 -9.92
C GLY A 75 -0.42 -6.56 -9.32
N LEU A 76 -1.32 -6.46 -8.34
CA LEU A 76 -2.05 -7.60 -7.79
C LEU A 76 -3.25 -7.99 -8.69
N ALA A 77 -3.87 -9.12 -8.39
CA ALA A 77 -5.06 -9.58 -9.11
C ALA A 77 -6.21 -8.55 -9.08
N THR A 78 -6.26 -7.75 -8.03
CA THR A 78 -7.25 -6.69 -7.83
C THR A 78 -6.53 -5.35 -7.65
N GLN A 79 -6.94 -4.33 -8.40
CA GLN A 79 -6.46 -2.97 -8.22
C GLN A 79 -7.20 -2.30 -7.07
N VAL A 80 -6.48 -1.51 -6.25
CA VAL A 80 -7.08 -0.75 -5.15
C VAL A 80 -6.88 0.74 -5.40
N HIS A 81 -7.97 1.50 -5.41
CA HIS A 81 -7.95 2.95 -5.56
C HIS A 81 -8.45 3.60 -4.26
N ILE A 82 -7.65 4.50 -3.71
CA ILE A 82 -7.91 5.18 -2.45
C ILE A 82 -8.09 6.66 -2.73
N THR A 83 -9.21 7.23 -2.31
CA THR A 83 -9.53 8.66 -2.43
C THR A 83 -9.94 9.21 -1.06
N GLY A 84 -10.01 10.54 -0.93
CA GLY A 84 -10.41 11.18 0.32
C GLY A 84 -9.38 11.12 1.44
N ALA A 85 -8.19 10.55 1.19
CA ALA A 85 -7.15 10.39 2.19
C ALA A 85 -6.53 11.72 2.62
N GLU A 86 -6.15 11.80 3.89
CA GLU A 86 -5.47 12.92 4.53
C GLU A 86 -4.03 12.53 4.90
N ALA A 87 -3.05 13.14 4.24
CA ALA A 87 -1.62 12.80 4.42
C ALA A 87 -1.12 12.91 5.88
N ALA A 88 -1.79 13.70 6.72
CA ALA A 88 -1.41 13.87 8.13
C ALA A 88 -1.94 12.75 9.03
N ASN A 89 -3.04 12.13 8.66
CA ASN A 89 -3.79 11.21 9.52
C ASN A 89 -3.76 9.78 8.99
N ASP A 90 -3.92 9.60 7.67
CA ASP A 90 -4.19 8.30 7.08
C ASP A 90 -2.93 7.57 6.63
N ARG A 91 -3.01 6.26 6.63
CA ARG A 91 -1.91 5.37 6.26
C ARG A 91 -2.33 4.28 5.29
N LEU A 92 -1.49 4.06 4.28
CA LEU A 92 -1.50 2.88 3.43
C LEU A 92 -0.34 1.97 3.83
N THR A 93 -0.63 0.72 4.13
CA THR A 93 0.37 -0.33 4.32
C THR A 93 0.19 -1.37 3.22
N VAL A 94 1.24 -1.62 2.46
CA VAL A 94 1.30 -2.72 1.50
C VAL A 94 2.20 -3.79 2.08
N LYS A 95 1.70 -5.01 2.16
CA LYS A 95 2.42 -6.20 2.62
C LYS A 95 2.50 -7.17 1.47
N ALA A 96 3.69 -7.47 1.01
CA ALA A 96 3.85 -8.38 -0.13
C ALA A 96 3.60 -9.83 0.29
N GLY A 97 4.27 -10.36 1.29
CA GLY A 97 3.96 -11.68 1.85
C GLY A 97 5.15 -12.61 1.90
N ASP A 98 5.01 -13.84 1.42
CA ASP A 98 6.13 -14.74 1.15
C ASP A 98 6.48 -14.61 -0.35
N GLY A 99 7.73 -14.73 -0.72
CA GLY A 99 8.19 -14.64 -2.12
C GLY A 99 9.24 -13.56 -2.32
N ASP A 100 9.93 -13.58 -3.47
CA ASP A 100 10.87 -12.52 -3.81
C ASP A 100 10.09 -11.37 -4.48
N ASP A 101 9.72 -10.36 -3.67
CA ASP A 101 8.74 -9.35 -4.04
C ASP A 101 9.37 -8.02 -4.50
N ALA A 102 8.62 -7.26 -5.27
CA ALA A 102 8.98 -5.90 -5.63
C ALA A 102 7.83 -4.93 -5.31
N ILE A 103 8.08 -3.93 -4.45
CA ILE A 103 7.15 -2.82 -4.19
C ILE A 103 7.79 -1.53 -4.66
N ASP A 104 7.21 -0.89 -5.67
CA ASP A 104 7.66 0.40 -6.21
C ASP A 104 6.64 1.51 -5.90
N ALA A 105 6.98 2.39 -4.97
CA ALA A 105 6.19 3.55 -4.62
C ALA A 105 6.78 4.87 -5.17
N SER A 106 7.76 4.82 -6.07
CA SER A 106 8.42 6.01 -6.64
C SER A 106 7.47 6.96 -7.37
N GLY A 107 6.33 6.43 -7.84
CA GLY A 107 5.25 7.20 -8.48
C GLY A 107 4.31 7.91 -7.51
N ARG A 108 4.50 7.81 -6.20
CA ARG A 108 3.70 8.49 -5.19
C ARG A 108 4.27 9.86 -4.85
N SER A 109 3.43 10.89 -4.92
CA SER A 109 3.84 12.27 -4.61
C SER A 109 3.88 12.53 -3.10
N ALA A 110 4.73 13.48 -2.70
CA ALA A 110 4.68 14.04 -1.35
C ALA A 110 3.30 14.69 -1.10
N GLY A 111 2.70 14.44 0.06
CA GLY A 111 1.36 14.93 0.38
C GLY A 111 0.22 13.97 0.01
N ALA A 112 0.52 12.82 -0.56
CA ALA A 112 -0.40 11.69 -0.61
C ALA A 112 -0.50 11.03 0.79
N ILE A 113 -1.25 9.94 0.92
CA ILE A 113 -1.38 9.15 2.15
C ILE A 113 -0.01 8.74 2.72
N GLN A 114 0.17 8.61 4.04
CA GLN A 114 1.40 8.04 4.64
C GLN A 114 1.58 6.60 4.13
N PHE A 115 2.83 6.18 3.92
CA PHE A 115 3.10 4.89 3.29
C PHE A 115 4.03 4.00 4.10
N THR A 116 3.68 2.73 4.15
CA THR A 116 4.52 1.65 4.67
C THR A 116 4.54 0.51 3.66
N ALA A 117 5.73 0.05 3.29
CA ALA A 117 5.95 -1.19 2.56
C ALA A 117 6.55 -2.22 3.51
N ASP A 118 6.05 -3.44 3.47
CA ASP A 118 6.50 -4.61 4.22
C ASP A 118 6.70 -5.74 3.20
N GLY A 119 7.96 -6.12 2.92
CA GLY A 119 8.31 -7.19 1.98
C GLY A 119 7.80 -8.52 2.51
N GLY A 120 8.34 -8.97 3.61
CA GLY A 120 7.93 -10.21 4.26
C GLY A 120 9.04 -11.24 4.34
N ASP A 121 8.78 -12.46 3.90
CA ASP A 121 9.79 -13.52 3.80
C ASP A 121 10.24 -13.65 2.32
N GLY A 122 11.51 -13.45 2.02
CA GLY A 122 12.08 -13.53 0.68
C GLY A 122 13.10 -12.43 0.41
N ASP A 123 13.75 -12.46 -0.74
CA ASP A 123 14.74 -11.44 -1.12
C ASP A 123 14.01 -10.29 -1.86
N ASP A 124 13.65 -9.22 -1.14
CA ASP A 124 12.71 -8.20 -1.61
C ASP A 124 13.38 -6.92 -2.15
N LEU A 125 12.69 -6.25 -3.07
CA LEU A 125 13.03 -4.91 -3.56
C LEU A 125 11.95 -3.90 -3.17
N LEU A 126 12.27 -2.99 -2.24
CA LEU A 126 11.37 -1.95 -1.79
C LEU A 126 11.89 -0.57 -2.21
N VAL A 127 11.09 0.15 -2.99
CA VAL A 127 11.42 1.49 -3.47
C VAL A 127 10.40 2.48 -2.93
N GLY A 128 10.85 3.40 -2.10
CA GLY A 128 10.06 4.50 -1.55
C GLY A 128 9.85 5.64 -2.56
N SER A 129 9.30 6.73 -2.08
CA SER A 129 8.90 7.89 -2.89
C SER A 129 9.75 9.14 -2.59
N ALA A 130 9.22 10.31 -2.92
CA ALA A 130 9.82 11.60 -2.52
C ALA A 130 9.29 12.09 -1.16
N ALA A 131 8.45 11.32 -0.47
CA ALA A 131 7.90 11.62 0.85
C ALA A 131 8.59 10.76 1.92
N ASN A 132 8.25 11.02 3.19
CA ASN A 132 8.70 10.16 4.28
C ASN A 132 8.02 8.80 4.21
N ASP A 133 8.79 7.74 4.07
CA ASP A 133 8.30 6.37 3.92
C ASP A 133 8.81 5.46 5.04
N THR A 134 8.10 4.36 5.26
CA THR A 134 8.58 3.27 6.10
C THR A 134 8.72 2.03 5.23
N LEU A 135 9.95 1.52 5.09
CA LEU A 135 10.24 0.31 4.33
C LEU A 135 10.80 -0.75 5.27
N ILE A 136 10.17 -1.91 5.27
CA ILE A 136 10.54 -3.08 6.09
C ILE A 136 10.82 -4.22 5.11
N GLY A 137 12.08 -4.66 5.00
CA GLY A 137 12.45 -5.79 4.15
C GLY A 137 11.78 -7.06 4.66
N GLY A 138 12.15 -7.49 5.83
CA GLY A 138 11.63 -8.71 6.42
C GLY A 138 12.72 -9.75 6.61
N ALA A 139 12.50 -10.99 6.23
CA ALA A 139 13.49 -12.04 6.34
C ALA A 139 14.02 -12.40 4.94
N GLY A 140 15.29 -12.13 4.69
CA GLY A 140 15.95 -12.37 3.40
C GLY A 140 17.03 -11.35 3.11
N ASN A 141 17.51 -11.28 1.88
CA ASN A 141 18.53 -10.33 1.49
C ASN A 141 17.89 -9.21 0.66
N ASP A 142 17.43 -8.17 1.34
CA ASP A 142 16.55 -7.16 0.76
C ASP A 142 17.31 -5.96 0.22
N VAL A 143 16.70 -5.29 -0.75
CA VAL A 143 17.14 -4.00 -1.26
C VAL A 143 16.08 -2.95 -0.94
N LEU A 144 16.41 -1.99 -0.05
CA LEU A 144 15.55 -0.89 0.33
C LEU A 144 16.12 0.42 -0.19
N GLN A 145 15.34 1.13 -1.00
CA GLN A 145 15.70 2.46 -1.50
C GLN A 145 14.67 3.49 -1.03
N GLY A 146 15.07 4.40 -0.13
CA GLY A 146 14.18 5.43 0.41
C GLY A 146 13.79 6.50 -0.60
N ASN A 147 14.72 6.94 -1.43
CA ASN A 147 14.68 8.08 -2.34
C ASN A 147 14.69 9.42 -1.58
N GLY A 148 13.59 10.17 -1.59
CA GLY A 148 13.56 11.49 -0.95
C GLY A 148 12.70 11.48 0.31
N GLY A 149 12.92 12.49 1.17
CA GLY A 149 12.22 12.56 2.45
C GLY A 149 13.09 12.16 3.63
N VAL A 150 12.45 11.82 4.73
CA VAL A 150 13.08 11.23 5.93
C VAL A 150 12.45 9.87 6.13
N ASP A 151 13.19 8.83 5.72
CA ASP A 151 12.66 7.49 5.66
C ASP A 151 13.09 6.64 6.85
N LEU A 152 12.22 5.70 7.22
CA LEU A 152 12.54 4.62 8.14
C LEU A 152 12.79 3.34 7.35
N LEU A 153 14.06 2.93 7.26
CA LEU A 153 14.48 1.75 6.50
C LEU A 153 14.92 0.66 7.47
N ASN A 154 14.25 -0.48 7.45
CA ASN A 154 14.56 -1.65 8.28
C ASN A 154 14.67 -2.88 7.38
N GLY A 155 15.88 -3.34 7.10
CA GLY A 155 16.09 -4.53 6.28
C GLY A 155 15.69 -5.83 6.96
N GLY A 156 15.73 -5.90 8.30
CA GLY A 156 15.44 -7.15 9.00
C GLY A 156 16.63 -8.13 9.00
N PRO A 157 16.38 -9.44 9.25
CA PRO A 157 17.39 -10.48 9.23
C PRO A 157 17.85 -10.83 7.80
N GLY A 158 19.14 -10.76 7.51
CA GLY A 158 19.73 -11.10 6.21
C GLY A 158 20.89 -10.17 5.83
N GLU A 159 21.39 -10.30 4.60
CA GLU A 159 22.40 -9.40 4.04
C GLU A 159 21.71 -8.32 3.19
N ASN A 160 21.29 -7.21 3.81
CA ASN A 160 20.47 -6.20 3.20
C ASN A 160 21.28 -5.05 2.58
N VAL A 161 20.77 -4.47 1.48
CA VAL A 161 21.27 -3.24 0.86
C VAL A 161 20.31 -2.10 1.16
N ILE A 162 20.76 -1.10 1.93
CA ILE A 162 19.98 0.07 2.32
C ILE A 162 20.50 1.31 1.61
N ILE A 163 19.64 1.96 0.83
CA ILE A 163 19.93 3.18 0.07
C ILE A 163 18.98 4.27 0.56
N PRO A 164 19.47 5.22 1.39
CA PRO A 164 18.64 6.31 1.91
C PRO A 164 18.14 7.26 0.82
#